data_2860699b6d059891480310cc19cef2ff
#
_entry.id   2860699b6d059891480310cc19cef2ff
#
_cell.length_a   1.000
_cell.length_b   1.000
_cell.length_c   1.000
_cell.angle_alpha   90.00
_cell.angle_beta   90.00
_cell.angle_gamma   90.00
#
_symmetry.space_group_name_H-M   'P 1'
#
loop_
_entity.id
_entity.type
_entity.pdbx_description
1 polymer ?
#
loop_
_entity_poly.entity_id
_entity_poly.type
_entity_poly.pdbx_seq_one_letter_code
_entity_poly.pdbx_strand_id
1 'polypeptide(L)'
;ARSTKQKAHIQRYEALRDQKGPELDQSMELESISSRLGRTTVELDHLCKAYGDKTLIKDFTYIFLKNDRVGIIGPNGSGKSTLMKMIAGWVQPDSGTIEIGQTVKMGYFSQENEAMDESLKVIDYIKNVAEYVQTKDGSVSASMMLERFLFPSSVQYTTIDRLSGGEKRRLYLLRILMDAPNVLLLDEPTNDLDIRTLTILEDYLDSFQGIVITVSHDRYFLDRIVRRIFAFEGNGKITQYEGGFTDYQAAVLRKEVEAEAMAAGNPKAGVKSDKSKDEKSEEDSKSSKKTWNGGPKKLRFTYQEQKDWDVIESQIEKLEEEIADLDVQMEKA
;
A
#
# COMPACT_ATOMS: atom_id res chain seq x y z
N ALA A 1 -10.09 47.54 -43.72
CA ALA A 1 -9.03 47.31 -42.70
C ALA A 1 -9.50 46.62 -41.38
N ARG A 2 -10.82 46.36 -41.20
CA ARG A 2 -11.34 45.68 -40.00
C ARG A 2 -11.32 44.13 -40.08
N SER A 3 -11.28 43.52 -41.26
CA SER A 3 -11.40 42.07 -41.45
C SER A 3 -10.09 41.26 -41.19
N THR A 4 -8.93 41.92 -41.35
CA THR A 4 -7.62 41.23 -41.23
C THR A 4 -7.23 40.95 -39.78
N LYS A 5 -7.58 41.84 -38.83
CA LYS A 5 -7.35 41.61 -37.39
C LYS A 5 -8.21 40.48 -36.84
N GLN A 6 -9.41 40.32 -37.33
CA GLN A 6 -10.34 39.28 -36.92
C GLN A 6 -9.86 37.87 -37.38
N LYS A 7 -9.32 37.76 -38.61
CA LYS A 7 -8.73 36.53 -39.12
C LYS A 7 -7.49 36.10 -38.33
N ALA A 8 -6.63 37.04 -37.97
CA ALA A 8 -5.44 36.74 -37.15
C ALA A 8 -5.81 36.27 -35.73
N HIS A 9 -6.92 36.80 -35.15
CA HIS A 9 -7.41 36.31 -33.84
C HIS A 9 -8.01 34.89 -33.93
N ILE A 10 -8.75 34.60 -34.99
CA ILE A 10 -9.32 33.28 -35.23
C ILE A 10 -8.21 32.26 -35.47
N GLN A 11 -7.22 32.59 -36.30
CA GLN A 11 -6.05 31.70 -36.52
C GLN A 11 -5.23 31.45 -35.27
N ARG A 12 -5.09 32.47 -34.39
CA ARG A 12 -4.43 32.26 -33.07
C ARG A 12 -5.26 31.40 -32.15
N TYR A 13 -6.56 31.54 -32.14
CA TYR A 13 -7.47 30.73 -31.34
C TYR A 13 -7.48 29.27 -31.84
N GLU A 14 -7.51 29.04 -33.14
CA GLU A 14 -7.41 27.71 -33.75
C GLU A 14 -6.06 27.06 -33.47
N ALA A 15 -4.96 27.81 -33.59
CA ALA A 15 -3.62 27.33 -33.25
C ALA A 15 -3.45 26.98 -31.73
N LEU A 16 -4.13 27.73 -30.85
CA LEU A 16 -4.16 27.43 -29.41
C LEU A 16 -5.08 26.25 -29.08
N ARG A 17 -6.20 26.10 -29.81
CA ARG A 17 -7.13 24.98 -29.64
C ARG A 17 -6.52 23.67 -30.16
N ASP A 18 -5.79 23.74 -31.26
CA ASP A 18 -5.13 22.59 -31.91
C ASP A 18 -3.74 22.28 -31.29
N GLN A 19 -3.23 23.13 -30.37
CA GLN A 19 -2.17 22.72 -29.48
C GLN A 19 -2.74 21.60 -28.62
N LYS A 20 -2.38 20.36 -28.94
CA LYS A 20 -2.52 19.26 -28.01
C LYS A 20 -1.91 19.73 -26.70
N GLY A 21 -2.72 19.71 -25.63
CA GLY A 21 -2.20 19.88 -24.28
C GLY A 21 -0.98 18.97 -24.09
N PRO A 22 -0.07 19.26 -23.17
CA PRO A 22 1.03 18.35 -22.91
C PRO A 22 0.41 16.95 -22.83
N GLU A 23 0.85 16.04 -23.70
CA GLU A 23 0.44 14.64 -23.64
C GLU A 23 0.67 14.26 -22.18
N LEU A 24 -0.42 14.03 -21.46
CA LEU A 24 -0.36 13.39 -20.18
C LEU A 24 0.45 12.15 -20.44
N ASP A 25 1.67 12.14 -19.90
CA ASP A 25 2.62 11.06 -20.04
C ASP A 25 1.85 9.74 -20.09
N GLN A 26 2.03 9.02 -21.18
CA GLN A 26 1.71 7.61 -21.21
C GLN A 26 2.28 7.07 -19.91
N SER A 27 1.44 6.61 -19.01
CA SER A 27 1.85 5.94 -17.79
C SER A 27 2.74 4.78 -18.23
N MET A 28 4.05 5.03 -18.30
CA MET A 28 5.03 3.98 -18.50
C MET A 28 4.94 3.14 -17.23
N GLU A 29 4.28 1.99 -17.35
CA GLU A 29 4.19 1.02 -16.28
C GLU A 29 5.60 0.74 -15.77
N LEU A 30 5.80 1.06 -14.50
CA LEU A 30 7.08 0.86 -13.84
C LEU A 30 7.15 -0.62 -13.48
N GLU A 31 7.72 -1.44 -14.37
CA GLU A 31 7.94 -2.84 -14.03
C GLU A 31 8.98 -2.95 -12.92
N SER A 32 8.63 -3.74 -11.92
CA SER A 32 9.46 -3.94 -10.75
C SER A 32 10.69 -4.76 -11.08
N ILE A 33 11.78 -4.33 -10.51
CA ILE A 33 13.06 -5.01 -10.53
C ILE A 33 13.14 -5.83 -9.25
N SER A 34 13.22 -7.16 -9.37
CA SER A 34 13.46 -8.00 -8.20
C SER A 34 14.40 -9.14 -8.55
N SER A 35 15.32 -9.45 -7.64
CA SER A 35 16.16 -10.64 -7.75
C SER A 35 15.35 -11.89 -7.40
N ARG A 36 15.80 -13.06 -7.91
CA ARG A 36 15.09 -14.33 -7.67
C ARG A 36 15.12 -14.69 -6.18
N LEU A 37 13.95 -14.82 -5.56
CA LEU A 37 13.80 -15.31 -4.21
C LEU A 37 13.86 -16.85 -4.20
N GLY A 38 14.70 -17.43 -3.32
CA GLY A 38 14.85 -18.86 -3.13
C GLY A 38 13.69 -19.50 -2.37
N ARG A 39 13.90 -20.74 -1.91
CA ARG A 39 12.90 -21.50 -1.15
C ARG A 39 12.79 -21.01 0.30
N THR A 40 13.92 -20.73 0.95
CA THR A 40 13.98 -20.12 2.28
C THR A 40 13.90 -18.61 2.12
N THR A 41 13.00 -18.00 2.84
CA THR A 41 12.70 -16.56 2.79
C THR A 41 13.16 -15.88 4.07
N VAL A 42 12.23 -15.27 4.81
CA VAL A 42 12.45 -14.72 6.15
C VAL A 42 11.55 -15.49 7.12
N GLU A 43 12.14 -16.12 8.10
CA GLU A 43 11.43 -16.92 9.09
C GLU A 43 11.70 -16.34 10.48
N LEU A 44 10.63 -16.07 11.21
CA LEU A 44 10.65 -15.55 12.56
C LEU A 44 10.14 -16.66 13.49
N ASP A 45 10.93 -17.04 14.48
CA ASP A 45 10.57 -18.11 15.40
C ASP A 45 10.65 -17.64 16.84
N HIS A 46 9.49 -17.65 17.54
CA HIS A 46 9.33 -17.32 18.95
C HIS A 46 9.99 -16.00 19.37
N LEU A 47 9.90 -14.95 18.51
CA LEU A 47 10.55 -13.68 18.77
C LEU A 47 10.00 -12.97 19.99
N CYS A 48 10.92 -12.53 20.85
CA CYS A 48 10.62 -11.65 21.97
C CYS A 48 11.55 -10.43 21.95
N LYS A 49 11.00 -9.26 22.31
CA LYS A 49 11.76 -8.02 22.46
C LYS A 49 11.15 -7.11 23.51
N ALA A 50 11.97 -6.64 24.43
CA ALA A 50 11.59 -5.66 25.45
C ALA A 50 12.66 -4.55 25.55
N TYR A 51 12.27 -3.39 26.02
CA TYR A 51 13.16 -2.31 26.45
C TYR A 51 12.77 -1.86 27.86
N GLY A 52 13.64 -2.16 28.83
CA GLY A 52 13.31 -1.98 30.24
C GLY A 52 12.07 -2.78 30.63
N ASP A 53 11.09 -2.13 31.22
CA ASP A 53 9.84 -2.80 31.65
C ASP A 53 8.81 -2.93 30.52
N LYS A 54 9.07 -2.37 29.35
CA LYS A 54 8.13 -2.38 28.24
C LYS A 54 8.39 -3.54 27.28
N THR A 55 7.50 -4.54 27.29
CA THR A 55 7.50 -5.61 26.30
C THR A 55 6.89 -5.12 25.00
N LEU A 56 7.67 -5.14 23.91
CA LEU A 56 7.24 -4.72 22.58
C LEU A 56 6.75 -5.88 21.72
N ILE A 57 7.36 -7.05 21.86
CA ILE A 57 7.04 -8.26 21.11
C ILE A 57 7.16 -9.44 22.06
N LYS A 58 6.15 -10.31 22.05
CA LYS A 58 6.10 -11.49 22.89
C LYS A 58 5.67 -12.69 22.06
N ASP A 59 6.58 -13.67 21.93
CA ASP A 59 6.32 -14.97 21.32
C ASP A 59 5.72 -14.87 19.90
N PHE A 60 6.37 -14.08 19.03
CA PHE A 60 5.88 -13.87 17.67
C PHE A 60 6.58 -14.81 16.69
N THR A 61 5.80 -15.68 16.03
CA THR A 61 6.27 -16.63 15.03
C THR A 61 5.56 -16.36 13.70
N TYR A 62 6.35 -16.24 12.61
CA TYR A 62 5.82 -16.07 11.27
C TYR A 62 6.85 -16.44 10.20
N ILE A 63 6.38 -17.08 9.12
CA ILE A 63 7.19 -17.39 7.94
C ILE A 63 6.65 -16.56 6.76
N PHE A 64 7.47 -15.64 6.27
CA PHE A 64 7.11 -14.86 5.09
C PHE A 64 7.19 -15.72 3.83
N LEU A 65 6.11 -15.78 3.10
CA LEU A 65 6.03 -16.50 1.83
C LEU A 65 6.36 -15.57 0.66
N LYS A 66 6.74 -16.16 -0.47
CA LYS A 66 6.96 -15.40 -1.69
C LYS A 66 5.70 -14.62 -2.07
N ASN A 67 5.89 -13.34 -2.43
CA ASN A 67 4.82 -12.37 -2.75
C ASN A 67 3.93 -11.98 -1.56
N ASP A 68 4.34 -12.25 -0.31
CA ASP A 68 3.62 -11.73 0.85
C ASP A 68 3.62 -10.20 0.85
N ARG A 69 2.45 -9.65 1.20
CA ARG A 69 2.16 -8.22 1.31
C ARG A 69 1.64 -7.96 2.71
N VAL A 70 2.51 -7.54 3.61
CA VAL A 70 2.20 -7.41 5.03
C VAL A 70 2.22 -5.94 5.44
N GLY A 71 1.13 -5.47 6.01
CA GLY A 71 1.03 -4.18 6.67
C GLY A 71 1.17 -4.33 8.19
N ILE A 72 1.94 -3.44 8.80
CA ILE A 72 2.12 -3.40 10.25
C ILE A 72 1.43 -2.15 10.77
N ILE A 73 0.49 -2.31 11.68
CA ILE A 73 -0.27 -1.21 12.27
C ILE A 73 -0.25 -1.28 13.80
N GLY A 74 -0.51 -0.16 14.44
CA GLY A 74 -0.58 -0.05 15.90
C GLY A 74 -0.17 1.31 16.42
N PRO A 75 -0.32 1.58 17.73
CA PRO A 75 0.03 2.84 18.34
C PRO A 75 1.51 3.20 18.17
N ASN A 76 1.84 4.48 18.33
CA ASN A 76 3.24 4.91 18.33
C ASN A 76 3.98 4.32 19.53
N GLY A 77 5.22 3.86 19.28
CA GLY A 77 6.04 3.20 20.30
C GLY A 77 5.55 1.79 20.69
N SER A 78 4.68 1.14 19.90
CA SER A 78 4.26 -0.24 20.12
C SER A 78 5.30 -1.29 19.72
N GLY A 79 6.33 -0.91 18.94
CA GLY A 79 7.39 -1.82 18.50
C GLY A 79 7.42 -2.10 17.00
N LYS A 80 6.61 -1.39 16.19
CA LYS A 80 6.55 -1.56 14.71
C LYS A 80 7.92 -1.44 14.06
N SER A 81 8.58 -0.31 14.21
CA SER A 81 9.92 -0.07 13.65
C SER A 81 10.99 -0.97 14.29
N THR A 82 10.79 -1.41 15.54
CA THR A 82 11.67 -2.39 16.18
C THR A 82 11.59 -3.75 15.48
N LEU A 83 10.38 -4.22 15.14
CA LEU A 83 10.21 -5.45 14.35
C LEU A 83 10.89 -5.31 12.98
N MET A 84 10.70 -4.17 12.30
CA MET A 84 11.35 -3.89 11.02
C MET A 84 12.88 -3.92 11.14
N LYS A 85 13.44 -3.25 12.15
CA LYS A 85 14.89 -3.23 12.43
C LYS A 85 15.43 -4.62 12.81
N MET A 86 14.64 -5.47 13.47
CA MET A 86 15.03 -6.86 13.76
C MET A 86 15.06 -7.70 12.48
N ILE A 87 14.05 -7.59 11.62
CA ILE A 87 14.01 -8.28 10.32
C ILE A 87 15.19 -7.82 9.44
N ALA A 88 15.52 -6.52 9.48
CA ALA A 88 16.69 -5.97 8.78
C ALA A 88 18.06 -6.39 9.38
N GLY A 89 18.06 -7.06 10.53
CA GLY A 89 19.28 -7.47 11.23
C GLY A 89 20.00 -6.34 12.00
N TRP A 90 19.39 -5.17 12.12
CA TRP A 90 19.96 -4.02 12.84
C TRP A 90 19.79 -4.12 14.37
N VAL A 91 18.77 -4.83 14.81
CA VAL A 91 18.49 -5.08 16.24
C VAL A 91 18.37 -6.58 16.46
N GLN A 92 19.01 -7.10 17.49
CA GLN A 92 18.88 -8.50 17.87
C GLN A 92 17.64 -8.70 18.75
N PRO A 93 16.90 -9.82 18.59
CA PRO A 93 15.85 -10.21 19.52
C PRO A 93 16.47 -10.57 20.87
N ASP A 94 15.68 -10.48 21.94
CA ASP A 94 16.10 -10.92 23.28
C ASP A 94 15.99 -12.44 23.43
N SER A 95 15.02 -13.05 22.72
CA SER A 95 14.88 -14.49 22.55
C SER A 95 14.19 -14.81 21.24
N GLY A 96 14.27 -16.06 20.81
CA GLY A 96 13.82 -16.50 19.48
C GLY A 96 14.89 -16.34 18.42
N THR A 97 14.58 -16.73 17.20
CA THR A 97 15.52 -16.68 16.06
C THR A 97 14.91 -16.04 14.84
N ILE A 98 15.76 -15.40 14.03
CA ILE A 98 15.41 -14.88 12.71
C ILE A 98 16.30 -15.58 11.70
N GLU A 99 15.71 -16.38 10.83
CA GLU A 99 16.41 -17.00 9.72
C GLU A 99 16.16 -16.26 8.43
N ILE A 100 17.23 -15.83 7.77
CA ILE A 100 17.17 -15.11 6.50
C ILE A 100 17.82 -15.99 5.43
N GLY A 101 17.05 -16.31 4.39
CA GLY A 101 17.54 -17.15 3.29
C GLY A 101 18.73 -16.52 2.56
N GLN A 102 19.67 -17.33 2.11
CA GLN A 102 20.90 -16.87 1.44
C GLN A 102 20.66 -16.04 0.16
N THR A 103 19.49 -16.19 -0.47
CA THR A 103 19.11 -15.46 -1.67
C THR A 103 18.32 -14.19 -1.36
N VAL A 104 18.05 -13.91 -0.09
CA VAL A 104 17.31 -12.72 0.33
C VAL A 104 18.19 -11.50 0.16
N LYS A 105 17.70 -10.56 -0.63
CA LYS A 105 18.27 -9.23 -0.82
C LYS A 105 17.28 -8.20 -0.30
N MET A 106 17.62 -7.62 0.83
CA MET A 106 16.70 -6.77 1.57
C MET A 106 16.93 -5.29 1.25
N GLY A 107 15.89 -4.59 0.88
CA GLY A 107 15.86 -3.13 0.76
C GLY A 107 15.08 -2.55 1.94
N TYR A 108 15.67 -1.65 2.70
CA TYR A 108 15.00 -1.01 3.83
C TYR A 108 14.90 0.51 3.64
N PHE A 109 13.69 0.97 3.42
CA PHE A 109 13.36 2.39 3.43
C PHE A 109 12.94 2.78 4.85
N SER A 110 13.90 3.22 5.64
CA SER A 110 13.70 3.59 7.05
C SER A 110 13.16 5.01 7.18
N GLN A 111 12.51 5.32 8.29
CA GLN A 111 12.08 6.67 8.61
C GLN A 111 13.29 7.61 8.84
N GLU A 112 14.39 7.08 9.36
CA GLU A 112 15.64 7.80 9.52
C GLU A 112 16.38 7.87 8.18
N ASN A 113 16.85 9.05 7.77
CA ASN A 113 17.65 9.19 6.56
C ASN A 113 19.03 8.59 6.80
N GLU A 114 19.45 7.65 5.96
CA GLU A 114 20.87 7.33 5.87
C GLU A 114 21.65 8.58 5.41
N ALA A 115 22.82 8.78 5.98
CA ALA A 115 23.71 9.86 5.57
C ALA A 115 24.09 9.66 4.09
N MET A 116 23.63 10.58 3.26
CA MET A 116 24.02 10.63 1.85
C MET A 116 25.28 11.49 1.71
N ASP A 117 26.20 11.08 0.84
CA ASP A 117 27.29 11.95 0.42
C ASP A 117 26.75 13.06 -0.48
N GLU A 118 26.49 14.21 0.13
CA GLU A 118 25.87 15.36 -0.55
C GLU A 118 26.77 16.00 -1.61
N SER A 119 28.07 15.67 -1.63
CA SER A 119 29.03 16.15 -2.63
C SER A 119 28.89 15.44 -3.98
N LEU A 120 28.27 14.26 -4.01
CA LEU A 120 28.06 13.50 -5.24
C LEU A 120 26.96 14.13 -6.11
N LYS A 121 27.08 13.90 -7.44
CA LYS A 121 25.98 14.19 -8.35
C LYS A 121 24.87 13.14 -8.19
N VAL A 122 23.63 13.56 -8.43
CA VAL A 122 22.44 12.68 -8.36
C VAL A 122 22.63 11.41 -9.19
N ILE A 123 23.12 11.56 -10.43
CA ILE A 123 23.35 10.42 -11.34
C ILE A 123 24.46 9.48 -10.83
N ASP A 124 25.54 10.03 -10.27
CA ASP A 124 26.67 9.24 -9.80
C ASP A 124 26.29 8.45 -8.54
N TYR A 125 25.47 9.04 -7.66
CA TYR A 125 24.93 8.38 -6.47
C TYR A 125 24.13 7.12 -6.81
N ILE A 126 23.33 7.16 -7.88
CA ILE A 126 22.57 6.00 -8.35
C ILE A 126 23.46 5.02 -9.12
N LYS A 127 24.38 5.50 -9.97
CA LYS A 127 25.30 4.64 -10.69
C LYS A 127 26.25 3.84 -9.79
N ASN A 128 26.57 4.36 -8.61
CA ASN A 128 27.35 3.62 -7.60
C ASN A 128 26.66 2.35 -7.12
N VAL A 129 25.33 2.26 -7.24
CA VAL A 129 24.55 1.04 -6.94
C VAL A 129 24.44 0.16 -8.20
N ALA A 130 23.92 0.73 -9.28
CA ALA A 130 23.78 0.05 -10.56
C ALA A 130 23.73 1.05 -11.70
N GLU A 131 24.52 0.80 -12.77
CA GLU A 131 24.46 1.62 -13.99
C GLU A 131 23.28 1.22 -14.87
N TYR A 132 22.93 -0.06 -14.86
CA TYR A 132 21.79 -0.64 -15.57
C TYR A 132 21.08 -1.63 -14.68
N VAL A 133 19.78 -1.68 -14.80
CA VAL A 133 18.94 -2.64 -14.09
C VAL A 133 18.15 -3.47 -15.10
N GLN A 134 18.09 -4.79 -14.89
CA GLN A 134 17.34 -5.69 -15.74
C GLN A 134 15.87 -5.68 -15.36
N THR A 135 15.00 -5.31 -16.31
CA THR A 135 13.54 -5.44 -16.21
C THR A 135 13.08 -6.54 -17.17
N LYS A 136 11.80 -6.91 -17.12
CA LYS A 136 11.24 -7.87 -18.07
C LYS A 136 11.30 -7.37 -19.52
N ASP A 137 11.19 -6.05 -19.69
CA ASP A 137 11.22 -5.38 -20.99
C ASP A 137 12.64 -5.09 -21.52
N GLY A 138 13.66 -5.41 -20.73
CA GLY A 138 15.06 -5.19 -21.10
C GLY A 138 15.86 -4.46 -20.04
N SER A 139 17.03 -3.92 -20.44
CA SER A 139 17.93 -3.20 -19.54
C SER A 139 17.58 -1.72 -19.51
N VAL A 140 17.33 -1.18 -18.32
CA VAL A 140 17.01 0.24 -18.08
C VAL A 140 18.20 0.91 -17.42
N SER A 141 18.63 2.07 -17.94
CA SER A 141 19.78 2.82 -17.40
C SER A 141 19.39 3.61 -16.13
N ALA A 142 20.38 3.91 -15.29
CA ALA A 142 20.22 4.77 -14.12
C ALA A 142 19.60 6.14 -14.48
N SER A 143 19.97 6.74 -15.61
CA SER A 143 19.40 8.01 -16.07
C SER A 143 17.90 7.89 -16.37
N MET A 144 17.48 6.82 -17.03
CA MET A 144 16.07 6.57 -17.34
C MET A 144 15.26 6.28 -16.07
N MET A 145 15.83 5.58 -15.10
CA MET A 145 15.19 5.37 -13.80
C MET A 145 15.03 6.67 -13.01
N LEU A 146 16.03 7.54 -13.06
CA LEU A 146 15.96 8.88 -12.48
C LEU A 146 14.84 9.72 -13.10
N GLU A 147 14.70 9.68 -14.44
CA GLU A 147 13.61 10.39 -15.12
C GLU A 147 12.23 9.87 -14.69
N ARG A 148 12.06 8.55 -14.57
CA ARG A 148 10.84 7.93 -14.04
C ARG A 148 10.53 8.38 -12.61
N PHE A 149 11.57 8.61 -11.80
CA PHE A 149 11.46 9.14 -10.44
C PHE A 149 11.48 10.68 -10.38
N LEU A 150 11.06 11.34 -11.45
CA LEU A 150 10.90 12.78 -11.54
C LEU A 150 12.21 13.58 -11.33
N PHE A 151 13.35 13.02 -11.72
CA PHE A 151 14.62 13.71 -11.82
C PHE A 151 14.96 13.96 -13.29
N PRO A 152 14.56 15.10 -13.86
CA PRO A 152 14.85 15.42 -15.26
C PRO A 152 16.36 15.53 -15.49
N SER A 153 16.79 15.34 -16.73
CA SER A 153 18.23 15.32 -17.10
C SER A 153 18.99 16.56 -16.61
N SER A 154 18.33 17.73 -16.51
CA SER A 154 18.93 18.96 -15.96
C SER A 154 19.32 18.85 -14.49
N VAL A 155 18.59 18.05 -13.70
CA VAL A 155 18.83 17.86 -12.26
C VAL A 155 19.80 16.70 -12.00
N GLN A 156 19.86 15.70 -12.87
CA GLN A 156 20.70 14.52 -12.69
C GLN A 156 22.19 14.82 -12.50
N TYR A 157 22.67 15.91 -13.09
CA TYR A 157 24.08 16.33 -13.02
C TYR A 157 24.36 17.36 -11.93
N THR A 158 23.35 17.77 -11.14
CA THR A 158 23.55 18.62 -9.97
C THR A 158 24.00 17.79 -8.78
N THR A 159 24.60 18.46 -7.79
CA THR A 159 25.00 17.83 -6.52
C THR A 159 23.78 17.64 -5.59
N ILE A 160 23.83 16.61 -4.75
CA ILE A 160 22.75 16.22 -3.85
C ILE A 160 22.44 17.31 -2.82
N ASP A 161 23.43 18.12 -2.42
CA ASP A 161 23.27 19.25 -1.50
C ASP A 161 22.20 20.26 -1.96
N ARG A 162 22.01 20.38 -3.29
CA ARG A 162 21.03 21.30 -3.89
C ARG A 162 19.62 20.78 -3.92
N LEU A 163 19.40 19.51 -3.58
CA LEU A 163 18.08 18.90 -3.55
C LEU A 163 17.33 19.29 -2.29
N SER A 164 16.03 19.49 -2.41
CA SER A 164 15.11 19.61 -1.28
C SER A 164 15.05 18.32 -0.45
N GLY A 165 14.58 18.39 0.78
CA GLY A 165 14.43 17.21 1.64
C GLY A 165 13.57 16.10 1.01
N GLY A 166 12.44 16.46 0.38
CA GLY A 166 11.59 15.50 -0.32
C GLY A 166 12.27 14.87 -1.53
N GLU A 167 13.07 15.64 -2.30
CA GLU A 167 13.85 15.10 -3.41
C GLU A 167 14.95 14.15 -2.91
N LYS A 168 15.65 14.50 -1.84
CA LYS A 168 16.62 13.60 -1.21
C LYS A 168 15.95 12.29 -0.77
N ARG A 169 14.76 12.38 -0.20
CA ARG A 169 14.00 11.21 0.24
C ARG A 169 13.57 10.32 -0.93
N ARG A 170 13.11 10.93 -2.03
CA ARG A 170 12.80 10.25 -3.28
C ARG A 170 14.03 9.60 -3.92
N LEU A 171 15.16 10.29 -3.92
CA LEU A 171 16.43 9.75 -4.41
C LEU A 171 16.90 8.53 -3.59
N TYR A 172 16.73 8.59 -2.27
CA TYR A 172 17.04 7.47 -1.37
C TYR A 172 16.16 6.25 -1.67
N LEU A 173 14.85 6.46 -1.87
CA LEU A 173 13.96 5.39 -2.30
C LEU A 173 14.43 4.76 -3.60
N LEU A 174 14.72 5.58 -4.61
CA LEU A 174 15.21 5.08 -5.91
C LEU A 174 16.50 4.25 -5.75
N ARG A 175 17.45 4.70 -4.93
CA ARG A 175 18.67 3.95 -4.63
C ARG A 175 18.38 2.54 -4.13
N ILE A 176 17.44 2.41 -3.17
CA ILE A 176 17.03 1.12 -2.62
C ILE A 176 16.44 0.22 -3.73
N LEU A 177 15.58 0.78 -4.57
CA LEU A 177 14.95 0.02 -5.66
C LEU A 177 15.94 -0.38 -6.76
N MET A 178 16.96 0.45 -7.04
CA MET A 178 18.02 0.16 -8.00
C MET A 178 18.89 -1.03 -7.58
N ASP A 179 18.98 -1.31 -6.30
CA ASP A 179 19.69 -2.49 -5.79
C ASP A 179 18.95 -3.82 -6.06
N ALA A 180 17.80 -3.77 -6.73
CA ALA A 180 16.97 -4.93 -7.08
C ALA A 180 16.67 -5.86 -5.89
N PRO A 181 16.09 -5.36 -4.78
CA PRO A 181 15.75 -6.18 -3.63
C PRO A 181 14.67 -7.20 -3.99
N ASN A 182 14.57 -8.28 -3.21
CA ASN A 182 13.46 -9.24 -3.26
C ASN A 182 12.66 -9.31 -1.95
N VAL A 183 13.12 -8.60 -0.91
CA VAL A 183 12.38 -8.27 0.29
C VAL A 183 12.47 -6.77 0.50
N LEU A 184 11.33 -6.10 0.56
CA LEU A 184 11.26 -4.64 0.71
C LEU A 184 10.59 -4.29 2.03
N LEU A 185 11.31 -3.56 2.86
CA LEU A 185 10.85 -3.01 4.13
C LEU A 185 10.58 -1.52 3.95
N LEU A 186 9.35 -1.07 4.19
CA LEU A 186 8.94 0.33 4.05
C LEU A 186 8.42 0.85 5.39
N ASP A 187 9.18 1.74 6.04
CA ASP A 187 8.81 2.33 7.34
C ASP A 187 8.28 3.74 7.10
N GLU A 188 6.95 3.91 7.19
CA GLU A 188 6.19 5.15 6.97
C GLU A 188 6.51 5.87 5.64
N PRO A 189 6.42 5.18 4.49
CA PRO A 189 6.78 5.81 3.21
C PRO A 189 5.87 6.97 2.84
N THR A 190 4.65 6.99 3.36
CA THR A 190 3.63 8.00 3.05
C THR A 190 3.88 9.35 3.73
N ASN A 191 4.70 9.41 4.79
CA ASN A 191 4.95 10.65 5.51
C ASN A 191 5.90 11.60 4.78
N ASP A 192 6.87 11.04 4.06
CA ASP A 192 8.01 11.79 3.53
C ASP A 192 8.02 11.92 2.00
N LEU A 193 7.11 11.25 1.32
CA LEU A 193 7.01 11.25 -0.13
C LEU A 193 5.81 12.09 -0.61
N ASP A 194 6.01 12.84 -1.68
CA ASP A 194 4.91 13.53 -2.35
C ASP A 194 3.96 12.55 -3.06
N ILE A 195 2.73 12.99 -3.36
CA ILE A 195 1.68 12.16 -3.96
C ILE A 195 2.15 11.51 -5.27
N ARG A 196 2.92 12.23 -6.10
CA ARG A 196 3.42 11.71 -7.38
C ARG A 196 4.43 10.58 -7.16
N THR A 197 5.33 10.77 -6.21
CA THR A 197 6.31 9.73 -5.83
C THR A 197 5.62 8.52 -5.21
N LEU A 198 4.57 8.72 -4.41
CA LEU A 198 3.76 7.63 -3.86
C LEU A 198 3.08 6.83 -4.98
N THR A 199 2.49 7.49 -5.97
CA THR A 199 1.92 6.80 -7.14
C THR A 199 2.96 5.95 -7.87
N ILE A 200 4.16 6.49 -8.09
CA ILE A 200 5.28 5.74 -8.70
C ILE A 200 5.67 4.52 -7.85
N LEU A 201 5.72 4.68 -6.53
CA LEU A 201 6.02 3.58 -5.61
C LEU A 201 4.91 2.52 -5.64
N GLU A 202 3.66 2.91 -5.64
CA GLU A 202 2.51 2.02 -5.70
C GLU A 202 2.52 1.19 -7.00
N ASP A 203 2.73 1.83 -8.15
CA ASP A 203 2.83 1.16 -9.45
C ASP A 203 4.02 0.17 -9.49
N TYR A 204 5.16 0.56 -8.89
CA TYR A 204 6.29 -0.35 -8.72
C TYR A 204 5.92 -1.56 -7.86
N LEU A 205 5.24 -1.33 -6.73
CA LEU A 205 4.83 -2.38 -5.82
C LEU A 205 3.79 -3.33 -6.44
N ASP A 206 2.89 -2.85 -7.30
CA ASP A 206 1.91 -3.68 -8.00
C ASP A 206 2.58 -4.77 -8.85
N SER A 207 3.68 -4.43 -9.51
CA SER A 207 4.44 -5.36 -10.34
C SER A 207 5.51 -6.17 -9.58
N PHE A 208 5.83 -5.78 -8.34
CA PHE A 208 6.90 -6.38 -7.54
C PHE A 208 6.62 -7.83 -7.14
N GLN A 209 7.51 -8.75 -7.47
CA GLN A 209 7.36 -10.19 -7.22
C GLN A 209 8.10 -10.68 -5.96
N GLY A 210 8.40 -9.79 -5.04
CA GLY A 210 9.06 -10.09 -3.77
C GLY A 210 8.12 -9.95 -2.58
N ILE A 211 8.69 -10.03 -1.39
CA ILE A 211 8.01 -9.79 -0.12
C ILE A 211 7.99 -8.28 0.15
N VAL A 212 6.85 -7.74 0.52
CA VAL A 212 6.72 -6.35 0.99
C VAL A 212 6.20 -6.35 2.41
N ILE A 213 6.93 -5.67 3.29
CA ILE A 213 6.52 -5.42 4.67
C ILE A 213 6.50 -3.91 4.85
N THR A 214 5.36 -3.35 5.18
CA THR A 214 5.21 -1.90 5.31
C THR A 214 4.57 -1.51 6.62
N VAL A 215 5.10 -0.46 7.24
CA VAL A 215 4.44 0.28 8.30
C VAL A 215 3.85 1.53 7.67
N SER A 216 2.57 1.75 7.81
CA SER A 216 1.93 2.99 7.37
C SER A 216 0.69 3.31 8.19
N HIS A 217 0.36 4.60 8.30
CA HIS A 217 -0.89 5.10 8.84
C HIS A 217 -1.89 5.48 7.73
N ASP A 218 -1.48 5.42 6.48
CA ASP A 218 -2.34 5.69 5.32
C ASP A 218 -3.18 4.45 4.97
N ARG A 219 -4.50 4.62 5.12
CA ARG A 219 -5.47 3.54 4.87
C ARG A 219 -5.54 3.14 3.41
N TYR A 220 -5.49 4.13 2.50
CA TYR A 220 -5.58 3.89 1.05
C TYR A 220 -4.35 3.13 0.54
N PHE A 221 -3.18 3.53 1.01
CA PHE A 221 -1.94 2.83 0.70
C PHE A 221 -1.97 1.38 1.20
N LEU A 222 -2.41 1.15 2.45
CA LEU A 222 -2.53 -0.19 3.00
C LEU A 222 -3.55 -1.04 2.24
N ASP A 223 -4.75 -0.52 1.94
CA ASP A 223 -5.77 -1.28 1.21
C ASP A 223 -5.33 -1.65 -0.21
N ARG A 224 -4.55 -0.78 -0.87
CA ARG A 224 -4.02 -1.06 -2.21
C ARG A 224 -2.92 -2.12 -2.21
N ILE A 225 -1.96 -2.02 -1.29
CA ILE A 225 -0.72 -2.81 -1.35
C ILE A 225 -0.79 -4.08 -0.52
N VAL A 226 -1.51 -4.06 0.62
CA VAL A 226 -1.42 -5.06 1.68
C VAL A 226 -2.49 -6.15 1.51
N ARG A 227 -2.14 -7.38 1.85
CA ARG A 227 -3.05 -8.55 1.86
C ARG A 227 -3.14 -9.22 3.23
N ARG A 228 -2.31 -8.80 4.16
CA ARG A 228 -2.30 -9.27 5.56
C ARG A 228 -1.84 -8.15 6.47
N ILE A 229 -2.47 -8.02 7.64
CA ILE A 229 -2.14 -7.01 8.63
C ILE A 229 -1.64 -7.66 9.92
N PHE A 230 -0.53 -7.15 10.44
CA PHE A 230 -0.04 -7.40 11.78
C PHE A 230 -0.42 -6.21 12.67
N ALA A 231 -1.41 -6.41 13.53
CA ALA A 231 -1.88 -5.41 14.47
C ALA A 231 -1.18 -5.56 15.82
N PHE A 232 -0.45 -4.52 16.25
CA PHE A 232 0.15 -4.43 17.58
C PHE A 232 -0.92 -3.98 18.58
N GLU A 233 -1.45 -4.93 19.37
CA GLU A 233 -2.55 -4.67 20.31
C GLU A 233 -2.06 -4.20 21.70
N GLY A 234 -0.74 -4.03 21.88
CA GLY A 234 -0.11 -3.69 23.15
C GLY A 234 0.36 -4.91 23.93
N ASN A 235 1.15 -4.68 25.00
CA ASN A 235 1.74 -5.74 25.85
C ASN A 235 2.50 -6.83 25.08
N GLY A 236 3.07 -6.46 23.92
CA GLY A 236 3.84 -7.37 23.06
C GLY A 236 3.01 -8.30 22.19
N LYS A 237 1.68 -8.22 22.24
CA LYS A 237 0.80 -9.06 21.43
C LYS A 237 0.67 -8.51 20.01
N ILE A 238 0.94 -9.38 19.03
CA ILE A 238 0.74 -9.11 17.60
C ILE A 238 -0.33 -10.06 17.10
N THR A 239 -1.43 -9.51 16.57
CA THR A 239 -2.52 -10.32 16.01
C THR A 239 -2.51 -10.17 14.48
N GLN A 240 -2.67 -11.31 13.80
CA GLN A 240 -2.70 -11.36 12.34
C GLN A 240 -4.14 -11.28 11.84
N TYR A 241 -4.34 -10.48 10.80
CA TYR A 241 -5.62 -10.34 10.09
C TYR A 241 -5.37 -10.52 8.60
N GLU A 242 -6.24 -11.28 7.94
CA GLU A 242 -6.23 -11.43 6.48
C GLU A 242 -6.96 -10.24 5.83
N GLY A 243 -6.46 -9.79 4.68
CA GLY A 243 -7.00 -8.67 3.93
C GLY A 243 -6.29 -7.35 4.14
N GLY A 244 -6.88 -6.27 3.65
CA GLY A 244 -6.40 -4.89 3.77
C GLY A 244 -6.81 -4.21 5.09
N PHE A 245 -6.63 -2.89 5.11
CA PHE A 245 -7.00 -2.10 6.29
C PHE A 245 -8.50 -2.08 6.55
N THR A 246 -9.32 -2.03 5.49
CA THR A 246 -10.79 -2.09 5.58
C THR A 246 -11.26 -3.42 6.18
N ASP A 247 -10.67 -4.55 5.76
CA ASP A 247 -10.98 -5.88 6.30
C ASP A 247 -10.59 -5.99 7.78
N TYR A 248 -9.44 -5.43 8.15
CA TYR A 248 -9.01 -5.34 9.53
C TYR A 248 -10.02 -4.55 10.40
N GLN A 249 -10.45 -3.37 9.94
CA GLN A 249 -11.44 -2.58 10.68
C GLN A 249 -12.75 -3.35 10.87
N ALA A 250 -13.25 -4.01 9.83
CA ALA A 250 -14.44 -4.83 9.92
C ALA A 250 -14.28 -6.00 10.91
N ALA A 251 -13.11 -6.63 10.95
CA ALA A 251 -12.82 -7.72 11.89
C ALA A 251 -12.74 -7.22 13.35
N VAL A 252 -12.17 -6.03 13.59
CA VAL A 252 -12.11 -5.41 14.93
C VAL A 252 -13.52 -5.07 15.41
N LEU A 253 -14.33 -4.39 14.58
CA LEU A 253 -15.71 -4.04 14.92
C LEU A 253 -16.54 -5.28 15.25
N ARG A 254 -16.40 -6.37 14.49
CA ARG A 254 -17.09 -7.64 14.81
C ARG A 254 -16.71 -8.18 16.18
N LYS A 255 -15.40 -8.18 16.51
CA LYS A 255 -14.93 -8.62 17.84
C LYS A 255 -15.46 -7.76 18.98
N GLU A 256 -15.54 -6.44 18.77
CA GLU A 256 -16.10 -5.51 19.75
C GLU A 256 -17.59 -5.76 19.99
N VAL A 257 -18.37 -5.90 18.92
CA VAL A 257 -19.81 -6.23 19.01
C VAL A 257 -20.05 -7.59 19.66
N GLU A 258 -19.23 -8.61 19.35
CA GLU A 258 -19.32 -9.91 20.00
C GLU A 258 -18.97 -9.85 21.49
N ALA A 259 -17.95 -9.06 21.85
CA ALA A 259 -17.56 -8.85 23.24
C ALA A 259 -18.64 -8.12 24.05
N GLU A 260 -19.25 -7.10 23.47
CA GLU A 260 -20.38 -6.38 24.08
C GLU A 260 -21.62 -7.28 24.24
N ALA A 261 -21.93 -8.11 23.22
CA ALA A 261 -23.04 -9.06 23.28
C ALA A 261 -22.82 -10.12 24.37
N MET A 262 -21.59 -10.58 24.56
CA MET A 262 -21.23 -11.49 25.65
C MET A 262 -21.29 -10.83 27.02
N ALA A 263 -20.88 -9.57 27.13
CA ALA A 263 -20.95 -8.78 28.37
C ALA A 263 -22.39 -8.44 28.76
N ALA A 264 -23.30 -8.26 27.78
CA ALA A 264 -24.72 -7.98 28.00
C ALA A 264 -25.55 -9.24 28.36
N GLY A 265 -24.95 -10.42 28.45
CA GLY A 265 -25.63 -11.65 28.90
C GLY A 265 -26.70 -12.20 27.93
N ASN A 266 -26.61 -11.89 26.63
CA ASN A 266 -27.58 -12.38 25.65
C ASN A 266 -26.95 -13.39 24.67
N PRO A 267 -27.12 -14.73 24.86
CA PRO A 267 -26.40 -15.75 24.10
C PRO A 267 -27.00 -16.11 22.73
N LYS A 268 -27.69 -15.21 22.06
CA LYS A 268 -28.40 -15.50 20.79
C LYS A 268 -28.04 -14.57 19.62
N ALA A 269 -26.75 -14.38 19.35
CA ALA A 269 -26.30 -13.83 18.07
C ALA A 269 -25.13 -14.66 17.51
N GLY A 270 -25.34 -15.97 17.44
CA GLY A 270 -24.42 -16.87 16.75
C GLY A 270 -24.65 -16.80 15.24
N VAL A 271 -23.82 -16.07 14.53
CA VAL A 271 -23.72 -16.17 13.07
C VAL A 271 -23.18 -17.57 12.73
N LYS A 272 -24.01 -18.34 12.05
CA LYS A 272 -23.64 -19.66 11.52
C LYS A 272 -22.45 -19.53 10.58
N SER A 273 -21.29 -19.98 11.00
CA SER A 273 -20.18 -20.21 10.11
C SER A 273 -20.50 -21.44 9.24
N ASP A 274 -20.56 -21.23 7.96
CA ASP A 274 -20.68 -22.28 6.95
C ASP A 274 -19.40 -23.11 6.95
N LYS A 275 -19.45 -24.30 7.60
CA LYS A 275 -18.44 -25.32 7.46
C LYS A 275 -18.82 -26.20 6.30
N SER A 276 -18.13 -26.06 5.18
CA SER A 276 -18.10 -27.06 4.13
C SER A 276 -17.54 -28.38 4.69
N LYS A 277 -18.38 -29.39 4.76
CA LYS A 277 -17.98 -30.80 4.92
C LYS A 277 -17.95 -31.44 3.54
N ASP A 278 -16.76 -31.87 3.16
CA ASP A 278 -16.58 -32.93 2.17
C ASP A 278 -17.06 -34.24 2.78
N GLU A 279 -17.98 -34.93 2.12
CA GLU A 279 -18.09 -36.39 2.14
C GLU A 279 -18.74 -36.89 0.84
N LYS A 280 -18.03 -37.86 0.26
CA LYS A 280 -18.32 -38.63 -0.91
C LYS A 280 -19.59 -39.46 -0.74
N SER A 281 -20.38 -39.63 -1.81
CA SER A 281 -20.84 -40.95 -2.28
C SER A 281 -21.52 -40.85 -3.63
N GLU A 282 -21.34 -41.89 -4.40
CA GLU A 282 -21.58 -42.14 -5.79
C GLU A 282 -23.06 -42.35 -6.17
N GLU A 283 -23.29 -42.28 -7.52
CA GLU A 283 -24.37 -42.86 -8.35
C GLU A 283 -25.76 -42.18 -8.35
N ASP A 284 -26.26 -41.67 -9.40
CA ASP A 284 -26.80 -42.29 -10.61
C ASP A 284 -27.39 -41.27 -11.60
N SER A 285 -27.27 -41.60 -12.85
CA SER A 285 -27.69 -40.95 -14.07
C SER A 285 -29.17 -40.50 -14.15
N LYS A 286 -29.44 -39.30 -14.74
CA LYS A 286 -30.29 -39.16 -15.95
C LYS A 286 -30.40 -37.71 -16.45
N SER A 287 -30.24 -37.58 -17.74
CA SER A 287 -30.36 -36.45 -18.64
C SER A 287 -31.59 -35.55 -18.45
N SER A 288 -31.42 -34.24 -18.53
CA SER A 288 -32.26 -33.38 -19.37
C SER A 288 -31.61 -32.01 -19.62
N LYS A 289 -31.42 -31.71 -20.90
CA LYS A 289 -31.07 -30.41 -21.45
C LYS A 289 -32.11 -29.37 -21.03
N LYS A 290 -31.69 -28.27 -20.39
CA LYS A 290 -32.45 -27.03 -20.37
C LYS A 290 -31.56 -25.86 -20.75
N THR A 291 -31.96 -25.22 -21.82
CA THR A 291 -31.42 -24.02 -22.44
C THR A 291 -31.32 -22.84 -21.46
N TRP A 292 -30.17 -22.20 -21.49
CA TRP A 292 -29.91 -21.00 -20.72
C TRP A 292 -30.39 -19.77 -21.49
N ASN A 293 -31.50 -19.17 -21.02
CA ASN A 293 -31.92 -17.81 -21.34
C ASN A 293 -31.98 -17.06 -20.03
N GLY A 294 -30.96 -16.23 -19.73
CA GLY A 294 -30.90 -15.41 -18.54
C GLY A 294 -30.38 -14.02 -18.89
N GLY A 295 -31.29 -13.06 -19.07
CA GLY A 295 -31.00 -11.63 -19.04
C GLY A 295 -30.54 -11.21 -17.64
N PRO A 296 -30.00 -9.97 -17.45
CA PRO A 296 -29.41 -9.53 -16.21
C PRO A 296 -30.45 -9.58 -15.08
N LYS A 297 -30.15 -10.38 -14.04
CA LYS A 297 -30.95 -10.44 -12.83
C LYS A 297 -30.86 -9.09 -12.13
N LYS A 298 -31.98 -8.37 -11.97
CA LYS A 298 -32.08 -7.23 -11.07
C LYS A 298 -31.80 -7.74 -9.66
N LEU A 299 -30.77 -7.18 -9.03
CA LEU A 299 -30.49 -7.35 -7.60
C LEU A 299 -31.73 -6.91 -6.83
N ARG A 300 -32.30 -7.80 -6.01
CA ARG A 300 -33.34 -7.45 -5.05
C ARG A 300 -32.68 -7.37 -3.69
N PHE A 301 -32.82 -6.21 -3.06
CA PHE A 301 -32.38 -6.02 -1.68
C PHE A 301 -33.13 -6.99 -0.75
N THR A 302 -32.45 -7.48 0.25
CA THR A 302 -33.10 -8.18 1.37
C THR A 302 -33.90 -7.18 2.20
N TYR A 303 -34.86 -7.67 2.99
CA TYR A 303 -35.71 -6.81 3.83
C TYR A 303 -34.88 -5.93 4.81
N GLN A 304 -33.74 -6.42 5.25
CA GLN A 304 -32.83 -5.71 6.14
C GLN A 304 -32.07 -4.61 5.41
N GLU A 305 -31.57 -4.91 4.24
CA GLU A 305 -30.88 -3.92 3.36
C GLU A 305 -31.84 -2.79 2.92
N GLN A 306 -33.12 -3.10 2.69
CA GLN A 306 -34.13 -2.10 2.37
C GLN A 306 -34.38 -1.16 3.55
N LYS A 307 -34.44 -1.69 4.77
CA LYS A 307 -34.65 -0.91 6.00
C LYS A 307 -33.44 -0.03 6.34
N ASP A 308 -32.23 -0.55 6.11
CA ASP A 308 -30.99 0.21 6.31
C ASP A 308 -30.86 1.32 5.25
N TRP A 309 -31.30 1.07 4.02
CA TRP A 309 -31.37 2.07 2.95
C TRP A 309 -32.33 3.22 3.31
N ASP A 310 -33.54 2.92 3.77
CA ASP A 310 -34.54 3.91 4.15
C ASP A 310 -34.05 4.79 5.34
N VAL A 311 -33.27 4.21 6.27
CA VAL A 311 -32.64 4.96 7.37
C VAL A 311 -31.54 5.89 6.88
N ILE A 312 -30.71 5.43 5.96
CA ILE A 312 -29.62 6.23 5.36
C ILE A 312 -30.21 7.37 4.54
N GLU A 313 -31.24 7.11 3.74
CA GLU A 313 -31.91 8.11 2.91
C GLU A 313 -32.50 9.25 3.78
N SER A 314 -33.14 8.90 4.90
CA SER A 314 -33.66 9.88 5.86
C SER A 314 -32.56 10.68 6.59
N GLN A 315 -31.37 10.12 6.76
CA GLN A 315 -30.22 10.84 7.34
C GLN A 315 -29.58 11.79 6.31
N ILE A 316 -29.53 11.39 5.05
CA ILE A 316 -29.05 12.26 3.97
C ILE A 316 -29.95 13.49 3.83
N GLU A 317 -31.28 13.32 3.79
CA GLU A 317 -32.22 14.44 3.72
C GLU A 317 -32.04 15.43 4.87
N LYS A 318 -31.87 14.95 6.11
CA LYS A 318 -31.59 15.83 7.26
C LYS A 318 -30.30 16.61 7.15
N LEU A 319 -29.24 15.96 6.67
CA LEU A 319 -27.94 16.62 6.48
C LEU A 319 -27.99 17.64 5.34
N GLU A 320 -28.75 17.39 4.28
CA GLU A 320 -28.97 18.34 3.18
C GLU A 320 -29.77 19.55 3.67
N GLU A 321 -30.79 19.38 4.53
CA GLU A 321 -31.50 20.50 5.16
C GLU A 321 -30.59 21.33 6.08
N GLU A 322 -29.74 20.69 6.90
CA GLU A 322 -28.79 21.40 7.76
C GLU A 322 -27.75 22.19 6.93
N ILE A 323 -27.27 21.63 5.83
CA ILE A 323 -26.37 22.34 4.91
C ILE A 323 -27.07 23.55 4.29
N ALA A 324 -28.30 23.40 3.82
CA ALA A 324 -29.07 24.51 3.24
C ALA A 324 -29.31 25.63 4.26
N ASP A 325 -29.61 25.29 5.51
CA ASP A 325 -29.78 26.25 6.58
C ASP A 325 -28.49 26.99 6.95
N LEU A 326 -27.35 26.28 6.94
CA LEU A 326 -26.04 26.89 7.16
C LEU A 326 -25.63 27.83 6.01
N ASP A 327 -25.91 27.45 4.76
CA ASP A 327 -25.66 28.31 3.60
C ASP A 327 -26.46 29.61 3.66
N VAL A 328 -27.75 29.53 4.07
CA VAL A 328 -28.60 30.73 4.28
C VAL A 328 -28.10 31.60 5.45
N GLN A 329 -27.50 31.01 6.46
CA GLN A 329 -26.89 31.75 7.57
C GLN A 329 -25.57 32.44 7.13
N MET A 330 -24.79 31.79 6.28
CA MET A 330 -23.55 32.38 5.73
C MET A 330 -23.82 33.53 4.75
N GLU A 331 -24.93 33.48 3.99
CA GLU A 331 -25.32 34.59 3.11
C GLU A 331 -25.86 35.82 3.86
N LYS A 332 -26.26 35.65 5.13
CA LYS A 332 -26.80 36.74 5.98
C LYS A 332 -25.77 37.38 6.90
N ALA A 333 -24.54 36.82 6.98
CA ALA A 333 -23.43 37.33 7.77
C ALA A 333 -22.44 38.13 6.93
#